data_32046f0fba197629b0ea88f3f94122df
#
_entry.id   32046f0fba197629b0ea88f3f94122df
#
_cell.length_a   1.000
_cell.length_b   1.000
_cell.length_c   1.000
_cell.angle_alpha   90.00
_cell.angle_beta   90.00
_cell.angle_gamma   90.00
#
_symmetry.space_group_name_H-M   'P 1'
#
loop_
_entity.id
_entity.type
_entity.pdbx_description
1 polymer ?
#
loop_
_entity_poly.entity_id
_entity_poly.type
_entity_poly.pdbx_seq_one_letter_code
_entity_poly.pdbx_strand_id
1 'polypeptide(L)'
;PGRGGHTMGMAASREVYRCRETAAEFFHLDNPGQVVFTLNCTMAMNMALKGILRTSGRVVVSDLEHNAVMRPLHVLSPGRPIYDVAQVTPGDDDQTVEAFRRCITPFTRAIVCTHASNVFGVQLPIRRLGELAREHDLLFVVDAAQTAGVLPLDMEADHIDFLCVAGHKGLYGPMGTGMLLCGDRFQLPSFVEGGTGSQSLLYEQPDELPDRLESGTPNTPGICGLRA
;
A
#
# COMPACT_ATOMS: atom_id res chain seq x y z
N PRO A 1 7.55 -2.81 25.48
CA PRO A 1 8.69 -3.62 25.03
C PRO A 1 9.04 -3.21 23.61
N GLY A 2 10.25 -2.67 23.43
CA GLY A 2 10.74 -2.24 22.13
C GLY A 2 11.52 -3.36 21.42
N ARG A 3 12.29 -3.01 20.38
CA ARG A 3 13.15 -3.89 19.59
C ARG A 3 14.43 -4.37 20.33
N GLY A 4 14.41 -4.47 21.67
CA GLY A 4 15.55 -4.86 22.48
C GLY A 4 15.73 -6.37 22.54
N GLY A 5 17.01 -6.84 22.69
CA GLY A 5 17.39 -8.26 22.76
C GLY A 5 17.02 -9.00 24.06
N HIS A 6 16.27 -8.40 24.99
CA HIS A 6 15.83 -9.05 26.21
C HIS A 6 14.55 -9.87 25.98
N THR A 7 14.28 -10.84 26.88
CA THR A 7 13.18 -11.84 26.73
C THR A 7 11.82 -11.23 26.36
N MET A 8 11.39 -10.15 27.02
CA MET A 8 10.13 -9.48 26.71
C MET A 8 10.13 -8.76 25.35
N GLY A 9 11.27 -8.17 24.98
CA GLY A 9 11.44 -7.54 23.65
C GLY A 9 11.36 -8.58 22.55
N MET A 10 12.04 -9.72 22.72
CA MET A 10 11.98 -10.83 21.77
C MET A 10 10.59 -11.44 21.65
N ALA A 11 9.85 -11.58 22.76
CA ALA A 11 8.47 -12.04 22.74
C ALA A 11 7.57 -11.09 21.93
N ALA A 12 7.68 -9.78 22.16
CA ALA A 12 6.94 -8.76 21.40
C ALA A 12 7.29 -8.78 19.90
N SER A 13 8.58 -8.88 19.56
CA SER A 13 9.03 -8.96 18.16
C SER A 13 8.48 -10.21 17.44
N ARG A 14 8.39 -11.34 18.15
CA ARG A 14 7.78 -12.58 17.60
C ARG A 14 6.31 -12.39 17.27
N GLU A 15 5.55 -11.73 18.14
CA GLU A 15 4.12 -11.46 17.87
C GLU A 15 3.93 -10.50 16.68
N VAL A 16 4.76 -9.47 16.58
CA VAL A 16 4.77 -8.59 15.41
C VAL A 16 5.09 -9.37 14.13
N TYR A 17 6.09 -10.24 14.17
CA TYR A 17 6.47 -11.07 13.02
C TYR A 17 5.36 -12.04 12.61
N ARG A 18 4.70 -12.69 13.58
CA ARG A 18 3.55 -13.58 13.32
C ARG A 18 2.38 -12.83 12.66
N CYS A 19 2.18 -11.56 13.02
CA CYS A 19 1.17 -10.75 12.33
C CYS A 19 1.55 -10.51 10.87
N ARG A 20 2.86 -10.33 10.55
CA ARG A 20 3.32 -10.25 9.16
C ARG A 20 3.09 -11.55 8.41
N GLU A 21 3.40 -12.70 9.02
CA GLU A 21 3.16 -14.02 8.44
C GLU A 21 1.67 -14.21 8.11
N THR A 22 0.79 -13.91 9.07
CA THR A 22 -0.66 -13.97 8.87
C THR A 22 -1.13 -13.04 7.74
N ALA A 23 -0.63 -11.80 7.69
CA ALA A 23 -1.00 -10.85 6.65
C ALA A 23 -0.47 -11.26 5.27
N ALA A 24 0.76 -11.76 5.19
CA ALA A 24 1.36 -12.27 3.96
C ALA A 24 0.55 -13.46 3.41
N GLU A 25 0.22 -14.43 4.25
CA GLU A 25 -0.63 -15.57 3.89
C GLU A 25 -2.02 -15.12 3.42
N PHE A 26 -2.65 -14.17 4.14
CA PHE A 26 -4.00 -13.69 3.86
C PHE A 26 -4.12 -12.96 2.51
N PHE A 27 -3.08 -12.24 2.09
CA PHE A 27 -3.05 -11.49 0.84
C PHE A 27 -2.18 -12.14 -0.26
N HIS A 28 -1.74 -13.38 -0.06
CA HIS A 28 -0.91 -14.14 -1.00
C HIS A 28 0.39 -13.39 -1.39
N LEU A 29 1.17 -13.06 -0.37
CA LEU A 29 2.50 -12.47 -0.49
C LEU A 29 3.53 -13.45 0.05
N ASP A 30 4.54 -13.82 -0.74
CA ASP A 30 5.50 -14.88 -0.39
C ASP A 30 6.38 -14.53 0.81
N ASN A 31 6.77 -13.27 0.93
CA ASN A 31 7.72 -12.83 1.93
C ASN A 31 7.06 -11.96 3.02
N PRO A 32 6.89 -12.44 4.25
CA PRO A 32 6.36 -11.63 5.36
C PRO A 32 7.14 -10.35 5.63
N GLY A 33 8.44 -10.27 5.28
CA GLY A 33 9.25 -9.06 5.39
C GLY A 33 8.73 -7.88 4.55
N GLN A 34 7.94 -8.15 3.52
CA GLN A 34 7.33 -7.15 2.64
C GLN A 34 6.03 -6.55 3.18
N VAL A 35 5.55 -7.04 4.31
CA VAL A 35 4.42 -6.43 5.05
C VAL A 35 4.96 -5.32 5.95
N VAL A 36 4.68 -4.08 5.65
CA VAL A 36 5.09 -2.89 6.40
C VAL A 36 3.92 -2.37 7.22
N PHE A 37 4.05 -2.30 8.55
CA PHE A 37 3.01 -1.73 9.39
C PHE A 37 3.02 -0.21 9.32
N THR A 38 1.83 0.35 9.19
CA THR A 38 1.58 1.80 9.16
C THR A 38 0.54 2.19 10.20
N LEU A 39 0.40 3.49 10.46
CA LEU A 39 -0.63 3.99 11.37
C LEU A 39 -2.05 3.82 10.80
N ASN A 40 -2.17 3.78 9.48
CA ASN A 40 -3.44 3.68 8.75
C ASN A 40 -3.17 3.56 7.24
N CYS A 41 -4.22 3.30 6.46
CA CYS A 41 -4.13 3.25 5.01
C CYS A 41 -3.63 4.56 4.37
N THR A 42 -3.97 5.73 4.93
CA THR A 42 -3.49 7.02 4.42
C THR A 42 -1.98 7.13 4.46
N MET A 43 -1.34 6.63 5.52
CA MET A 43 0.13 6.59 5.60
C MET A 43 0.71 5.63 4.55
N ALA A 44 0.13 4.45 4.38
CA ALA A 44 0.52 3.49 3.35
C ALA A 44 0.45 4.11 1.93
N MET A 45 -0.67 4.77 1.60
CA MET A 45 -0.83 5.50 0.33
C MET A 45 0.21 6.60 0.13
N ASN A 46 0.53 7.39 1.16
CA ASN A 46 1.57 8.41 1.08
C ASN A 46 2.94 7.81 0.81
N MET A 47 3.28 6.69 1.46
CA MET A 47 4.54 5.97 1.23
C MET A 47 4.64 5.50 -0.23
N ALA A 48 3.62 4.81 -0.72
CA ALA A 48 3.59 4.31 -2.10
C ALA A 48 3.68 5.46 -3.12
N LEU A 49 2.76 6.43 -3.06
CA LEU A 49 2.67 7.51 -4.06
C LEU A 49 3.91 8.40 -4.07
N LYS A 50 4.37 8.83 -2.90
CA LYS A 50 5.56 9.70 -2.80
C LYS A 50 6.84 8.94 -3.16
N GLY A 51 6.91 7.65 -2.88
CA GLY A 51 8.04 6.82 -3.27
C GLY A 51 8.12 6.61 -4.78
N ILE A 52 7.00 6.24 -5.42
CA ILE A 52 6.91 6.01 -6.88
C ILE A 52 7.20 7.30 -7.66
N LEU A 53 6.68 8.44 -7.19
CA LEU A 53 6.77 9.74 -7.87
C LEU A 53 7.93 10.62 -7.38
N ARG A 54 8.88 10.04 -6.61
CA ARG A 54 9.99 10.81 -6.02
C ARG A 54 10.80 11.59 -7.04
N THR A 55 11.03 11.05 -8.22
CA THR A 55 11.86 11.66 -9.25
C THR A 55 11.06 12.36 -10.34
N SER A 56 10.09 11.69 -10.89
CA SER A 56 9.23 12.20 -11.98
C SER A 56 8.17 11.16 -12.33
N GLY A 57 7.22 11.56 -13.18
CA GLY A 57 6.22 10.66 -13.74
C GLY A 57 4.80 11.10 -13.43
N ARG A 58 3.86 10.32 -13.91
CA ARG A 58 2.42 10.51 -13.75
C ARG A 58 1.78 9.21 -13.28
N VAL A 59 0.59 9.29 -12.74
CA VAL A 59 -0.24 8.11 -12.44
C VAL A 59 -1.59 8.25 -13.11
N VAL A 60 -2.22 7.12 -13.42
CA VAL A 60 -3.64 7.07 -13.78
C VAL A 60 -4.42 6.72 -12.52
N VAL A 61 -5.45 7.49 -12.22
CA VAL A 61 -6.33 7.29 -11.05
C VAL A 61 -7.78 7.16 -11.52
N SER A 62 -8.66 6.56 -10.69
CA SER A 62 -10.10 6.62 -10.95
C SER A 62 -10.70 7.96 -10.52
N ASP A 63 -11.90 8.28 -11.02
CA ASP A 63 -12.70 9.40 -10.54
C ASP A 63 -13.40 9.14 -9.19
N LEU A 64 -13.19 7.95 -8.61
CA LEU A 64 -13.77 7.53 -7.34
C LEU A 64 -12.77 7.55 -6.17
N GLU A 65 -11.58 8.12 -6.35
CA GLU A 65 -10.50 8.05 -5.38
C GLU A 65 -10.79 8.79 -4.07
N HIS A 66 -10.33 8.19 -2.99
CA HIS A 66 -10.36 8.84 -1.68
C HIS A 66 -9.29 9.95 -1.58
N ASN A 67 -9.50 10.90 -0.67
CA ASN A 67 -8.54 11.97 -0.38
C ASN A 67 -7.13 11.48 0.04
N ALA A 68 -7.01 10.23 0.52
CA ALA A 68 -5.72 9.61 0.81
C ALA A 68 -4.85 9.42 -0.45
N VAL A 69 -5.47 9.34 -1.63
CA VAL A 69 -4.82 9.33 -2.95
C VAL A 69 -4.67 10.74 -3.49
N MET A 70 -5.76 11.51 -3.57
CA MET A 70 -5.79 12.78 -4.30
C MET A 70 -4.95 13.87 -3.64
N ARG A 71 -4.97 13.96 -2.30
CA ARG A 71 -4.21 15.02 -1.59
C ARG A 71 -2.70 14.87 -1.70
N PRO A 72 -2.09 13.67 -1.52
CA PRO A 72 -0.67 13.49 -1.79
C PRO A 72 -0.27 13.84 -3.22
N LEU A 73 -1.07 13.45 -4.23
CA LEU A 73 -0.81 13.78 -5.62
C LEU A 73 -0.85 15.30 -5.87
N HIS A 74 -1.79 15.99 -5.25
CA HIS A 74 -1.87 17.47 -5.35
C HIS A 74 -0.65 18.16 -4.71
N VAL A 75 -0.19 17.66 -3.55
CA VAL A 75 0.96 18.22 -2.83
C VAL A 75 2.27 18.00 -3.59
N LEU A 76 2.42 16.85 -4.27
CA LEU A 76 3.63 16.56 -5.04
C LEU A 76 3.83 17.49 -6.25
N SER A 77 2.76 18.08 -6.80
CA SER A 77 2.86 19.01 -7.91
C SER A 77 1.77 20.08 -7.85
N PRO A 78 1.93 21.10 -7.01
CA PRO A 78 0.95 22.18 -6.89
C PRO A 78 0.76 22.92 -8.22
N GLY A 79 -0.50 23.07 -8.64
CA GLY A 79 -0.86 23.82 -9.85
C GLY A 79 -0.65 23.09 -11.19
N ARG A 80 -0.01 21.90 -11.19
CA ARG A 80 0.13 21.07 -12.39
C ARG A 80 -0.13 19.60 -12.05
N PRO A 81 -1.32 19.06 -12.33
CA PRO A 81 -1.65 17.67 -12.02
C PRO A 81 -0.65 16.69 -12.63
N ILE A 82 -0.15 15.77 -11.79
CA ILE A 82 0.71 14.64 -12.19
C ILE A 82 -0.10 13.35 -12.28
N TYR A 83 -1.38 13.47 -12.51
CA TYR A 83 -2.30 12.35 -12.67
C TYR A 83 -3.27 12.60 -13.81
N ASP A 84 -3.75 11.53 -14.38
CA ASP A 84 -4.83 11.50 -15.37
C ASP A 84 -5.98 10.69 -14.77
N VAL A 85 -7.22 11.14 -14.97
CA VAL A 85 -8.41 10.60 -14.31
C VAL A 85 -9.18 9.72 -15.30
N ALA A 86 -9.28 8.44 -15.00
CA ALA A 86 -10.13 7.49 -15.72
C ALA A 86 -11.54 7.46 -15.12
N GLN A 87 -12.55 7.59 -15.95
CA GLN A 87 -13.95 7.52 -15.54
C GLN A 87 -14.39 6.08 -15.35
N VAL A 88 -14.91 5.78 -14.16
CA VAL A 88 -15.50 4.47 -13.85
C VAL A 88 -16.93 4.41 -14.37
N THR A 89 -17.25 3.34 -15.08
CA THR A 89 -18.63 3.03 -15.49
C THR A 89 -19.17 1.92 -14.58
N PRO A 90 -20.03 2.24 -13.60
CA PRO A 90 -20.55 1.25 -12.67
C PRO A 90 -21.26 0.10 -13.39
N GLY A 91 -20.84 -1.14 -13.11
CA GLY A 91 -21.42 -2.34 -13.73
C GLY A 91 -20.93 -2.66 -15.14
N ASP A 92 -19.99 -1.86 -15.68
CA ASP A 92 -19.34 -2.12 -16.97
C ASP A 92 -17.81 -2.08 -16.81
N ASP A 93 -17.24 -3.26 -16.56
CA ASP A 93 -15.80 -3.43 -16.38
C ASP A 93 -15.01 -3.16 -17.67
N ASP A 94 -15.59 -3.47 -18.84
CA ASP A 94 -14.93 -3.25 -20.14
C ASP A 94 -14.74 -1.77 -20.40
N GLN A 95 -15.77 -0.94 -20.20
CA GLN A 95 -15.67 0.50 -20.34
C GLN A 95 -14.73 1.11 -19.30
N THR A 96 -14.76 0.61 -18.06
CA THR A 96 -13.88 1.06 -16.99
C THR A 96 -12.41 0.80 -17.35
N VAL A 97 -12.04 -0.42 -17.72
CA VAL A 97 -10.65 -0.76 -18.10
C VAL A 97 -10.20 0.04 -19.32
N GLU A 98 -11.07 0.21 -20.30
CA GLU A 98 -10.75 1.01 -21.49
C GLU A 98 -10.55 2.52 -21.16
N ALA A 99 -11.28 3.06 -20.20
CA ALA A 99 -11.07 4.41 -19.71
C ALA A 99 -9.67 4.58 -19.07
N PHE A 100 -9.23 3.60 -18.27
CA PHE A 100 -7.85 3.58 -17.74
C PHE A 100 -6.82 3.49 -18.86
N ARG A 101 -7.02 2.59 -19.83
CA ARG A 101 -6.13 2.42 -20.99
C ARG A 101 -5.90 3.73 -21.75
N ARG A 102 -6.96 4.49 -22.01
CA ARG A 102 -6.88 5.80 -22.71
C ARG A 102 -6.10 6.86 -21.94
N CYS A 103 -6.03 6.76 -20.63
CA CYS A 103 -5.28 7.68 -19.78
C CYS A 103 -3.77 7.38 -19.73
N ILE A 104 -3.34 6.19 -20.18
CA ILE A 104 -1.92 5.80 -20.16
C ILE A 104 -1.14 6.61 -21.19
N THR A 105 -0.03 7.17 -20.75
CA THR A 105 0.92 7.94 -21.57
C THR A 105 2.34 7.40 -21.38
N PRO A 106 3.33 7.77 -22.23
CA PRO A 106 4.73 7.39 -22.02
C PRO A 106 5.34 7.90 -20.69
N PHE A 107 4.68 8.82 -20.00
CA PHE A 107 5.13 9.33 -18.71
C PHE A 107 4.42 8.66 -17.52
N THR A 108 3.47 7.78 -17.77
CA THR A 108 2.75 7.04 -16.73
C THR A 108 3.68 6.06 -16.04
N ARG A 109 3.67 6.03 -14.70
CA ARG A 109 4.49 5.14 -13.86
C ARG A 109 3.64 4.10 -13.13
N ALA A 110 2.39 4.45 -12.85
CA ALA A 110 1.51 3.55 -12.11
C ALA A 110 0.03 3.78 -12.45
N ILE A 111 -0.75 2.72 -12.29
CA ILE A 111 -2.19 2.79 -12.08
C ILE A 111 -2.44 2.76 -10.57
N VAL A 112 -3.27 3.67 -10.09
CA VAL A 112 -3.64 3.77 -8.66
C VAL A 112 -5.15 3.80 -8.58
N CYS A 113 -5.77 2.86 -7.87
CA CYS A 113 -7.21 2.89 -7.72
C CYS A 113 -7.70 2.36 -6.37
N THR A 114 -8.84 2.86 -5.94
CA THR A 114 -9.59 2.23 -4.86
C THR A 114 -10.20 0.91 -5.33
N HIS A 115 -10.17 -0.14 -4.49
CA HIS A 115 -10.87 -1.40 -4.84
C HIS A 115 -12.39 -1.22 -4.75
N ALA A 116 -12.86 -0.43 -3.77
CA ALA A 116 -14.27 -0.02 -3.74
C ALA A 116 -14.41 1.39 -3.13
N SER A 117 -15.25 2.20 -3.75
CA SER A 117 -15.54 3.56 -3.29
C SER A 117 -16.31 3.55 -1.97
N ASN A 118 -15.82 4.28 -0.99
CA ASN A 118 -16.49 4.47 0.30
C ASN A 118 -17.75 5.34 0.22
N VAL A 119 -17.93 6.08 -0.87
CA VAL A 119 -19.07 6.98 -1.09
C VAL A 119 -20.16 6.31 -1.92
N PHE A 120 -19.77 5.65 -3.00
CA PHE A 120 -20.70 5.11 -3.99
C PHE A 120 -20.91 3.59 -3.87
N GLY A 121 -20.05 2.88 -3.11
CA GLY A 121 -20.10 1.42 -3.01
C GLY A 121 -19.76 0.69 -4.33
N VAL A 122 -19.23 1.41 -5.32
CA VAL A 122 -18.81 0.84 -6.60
C VAL A 122 -17.49 0.12 -6.43
N GLN A 123 -17.42 -1.13 -6.84
CA GLN A 123 -16.21 -1.94 -6.89
C GLN A 123 -15.55 -1.81 -8.27
N LEU A 124 -14.21 -1.69 -8.29
CA LEU A 124 -13.41 -1.66 -9.51
C LEU A 124 -12.87 -3.06 -9.85
N PRO A 125 -12.68 -3.38 -11.14
CA PRO A 125 -12.19 -4.67 -11.61
C PRO A 125 -10.66 -4.81 -11.42
N ILE A 126 -10.22 -5.04 -10.17
CA ILE A 126 -8.81 -5.01 -9.77
C ILE A 126 -7.95 -5.94 -10.61
N ARG A 127 -8.35 -7.20 -10.81
CA ARG A 127 -7.59 -8.15 -11.62
C ARG A 127 -7.34 -7.63 -13.04
N ARG A 128 -8.35 -7.12 -13.70
CA ARG A 128 -8.23 -6.60 -15.06
C ARG A 128 -7.39 -5.33 -15.16
N LEU A 129 -7.46 -4.47 -14.12
CA LEU A 129 -6.60 -3.29 -14.02
C LEU A 129 -5.14 -3.67 -13.73
N GLY A 130 -4.90 -4.73 -12.95
CA GLY A 130 -3.58 -5.29 -12.74
C GLY A 130 -2.99 -5.90 -14.03
N GLU A 131 -3.79 -6.64 -14.79
CA GLU A 131 -3.41 -7.13 -16.13
C GLU A 131 -3.05 -5.97 -17.07
N LEU A 132 -3.85 -4.90 -17.10
CA LEU A 132 -3.56 -3.69 -17.86
C LEU A 132 -2.25 -3.03 -17.42
N ALA A 133 -2.00 -2.93 -16.12
CA ALA A 133 -0.74 -2.39 -15.59
C ALA A 133 0.47 -3.22 -16.05
N ARG A 134 0.37 -4.56 -16.02
CA ARG A 134 1.41 -5.48 -16.52
C ARG A 134 1.63 -5.36 -18.01
N GLU A 135 0.58 -5.24 -18.80
CA GLU A 135 0.65 -5.06 -20.26
C GLU A 135 1.48 -3.83 -20.64
N HIS A 136 1.42 -2.76 -19.84
CA HIS A 136 2.11 -1.51 -20.09
C HIS A 136 3.38 -1.30 -19.23
N ASP A 137 3.84 -2.31 -18.50
CA ASP A 137 4.97 -2.26 -17.56
C ASP A 137 4.82 -1.14 -16.49
N LEU A 138 3.60 -0.92 -16.02
CA LEU A 138 3.25 0.02 -14.96
C LEU A 138 3.21 -0.67 -13.60
N LEU A 139 3.43 0.10 -12.55
CA LEU A 139 3.14 -0.34 -11.17
C LEU A 139 1.64 -0.28 -10.91
N PHE A 140 1.15 -1.18 -10.08
CA PHE A 140 -0.25 -1.20 -9.66
C PHE A 140 -0.40 -1.01 -8.15
N VAL A 141 -1.08 0.06 -7.76
CA VAL A 141 -1.31 0.45 -6.36
C VAL A 141 -2.80 0.38 -6.07
N VAL A 142 -3.18 -0.37 -5.05
CA VAL A 142 -4.58 -0.57 -4.67
C VAL A 142 -4.86 -0.01 -3.28
N ASP A 143 -5.82 0.91 -3.18
CA ASP A 143 -6.44 1.32 -1.91
C ASP A 143 -7.52 0.29 -1.53
N ALA A 144 -7.17 -0.61 -0.64
CA ALA A 144 -8.06 -1.64 -0.11
C ALA A 144 -8.68 -1.26 1.25
N ALA A 145 -8.72 0.02 1.58
CA ALA A 145 -9.23 0.46 2.88
C ALA A 145 -10.66 0.00 3.19
N GLN A 146 -11.51 -0.18 2.16
CA GLN A 146 -12.89 -0.64 2.34
C GLN A 146 -13.05 -2.15 2.16
N THR A 147 -12.11 -2.81 1.52
CA THR A 147 -12.31 -4.17 1.00
C THR A 147 -11.41 -5.23 1.62
N ALA A 148 -10.28 -4.84 2.21
CA ALA A 148 -9.44 -5.78 2.95
C ALA A 148 -10.23 -6.44 4.09
N GLY A 149 -10.28 -7.77 4.09
CA GLY A 149 -11.09 -8.57 5.02
C GLY A 149 -12.58 -8.71 4.64
N VAL A 150 -13.03 -8.08 3.54
CA VAL A 150 -14.43 -8.10 3.09
C VAL A 150 -14.57 -8.74 1.70
N LEU A 151 -13.68 -8.38 0.79
CA LEU A 151 -13.63 -8.93 -0.56
C LEU A 151 -12.30 -9.65 -0.78
N PRO A 152 -12.27 -10.70 -1.61
CA PRO A 152 -11.01 -11.36 -1.96
C PRO A 152 -10.02 -10.37 -2.58
N LEU A 153 -8.77 -10.48 -2.20
CA LEU A 153 -7.62 -9.75 -2.74
C LEU A 153 -6.43 -10.69 -2.74
N ASP A 154 -5.78 -10.82 -3.87
CA ASP A 154 -4.63 -11.68 -4.08
C ASP A 154 -3.54 -10.86 -4.77
N MET A 155 -2.44 -10.58 -4.05
CA MET A 155 -1.40 -9.71 -4.58
C MET A 155 -0.74 -10.27 -5.83
N GLU A 156 -0.56 -11.60 -5.89
CA GLU A 156 0.05 -12.25 -7.03
C GLU A 156 -0.94 -12.33 -8.21
N ALA A 157 -2.12 -12.93 -7.98
CA ALA A 157 -3.10 -13.17 -9.04
C ALA A 157 -3.73 -11.87 -9.60
N ASP A 158 -3.82 -10.83 -8.79
CA ASP A 158 -4.34 -9.52 -9.19
C ASP A 158 -3.24 -8.55 -9.64
N HIS A 159 -1.98 -9.01 -9.69
CA HIS A 159 -0.80 -8.25 -10.12
C HIS A 159 -0.56 -6.95 -9.34
N ILE A 160 -0.88 -6.94 -8.05
CA ILE A 160 -0.74 -5.77 -7.19
C ILE A 160 0.72 -5.60 -6.77
N ASP A 161 1.31 -4.43 -7.04
CA ASP A 161 2.66 -4.09 -6.57
C ASP A 161 2.64 -3.46 -5.16
N PHE A 162 1.58 -2.69 -4.85
CA PHE A 162 1.40 -2.09 -3.52
C PHE A 162 -0.05 -2.16 -3.10
N LEU A 163 -0.31 -2.86 -1.99
CA LEU A 163 -1.63 -2.95 -1.38
C LEU A 163 -1.67 -2.13 -0.08
N CYS A 164 -2.55 -1.14 -0.02
CA CYS A 164 -2.71 -0.25 1.12
C CYS A 164 -3.95 -0.61 1.93
N VAL A 165 -3.77 -0.91 3.22
CA VAL A 165 -4.79 -1.52 4.07
C VAL A 165 -5.02 -0.72 5.35
N ALA A 166 -6.29 -0.61 5.76
CA ALA A 166 -6.70 -0.08 7.05
C ALA A 166 -7.04 -1.23 8.02
N GLY A 167 -6.33 -1.32 9.14
CA GLY A 167 -6.56 -2.41 10.10
C GLY A 167 -7.90 -2.32 10.84
N HIS A 168 -8.41 -1.10 11.07
CA HIS A 168 -9.61 -0.83 11.88
C HIS A 168 -10.94 -0.89 11.12
N LYS A 169 -10.93 -1.31 9.84
CA LYS A 169 -12.15 -1.48 9.03
C LYS A 169 -12.50 -2.96 8.88
N GLY A 170 -12.53 -3.52 7.69
CA GLY A 170 -12.93 -4.90 7.44
C GLY A 170 -12.07 -5.98 8.10
N LEU A 171 -10.85 -5.63 8.54
CA LEU A 171 -10.01 -6.53 9.34
C LEU A 171 -10.32 -6.50 10.85
N TYR A 172 -11.24 -5.65 11.32
CA TYR A 172 -11.70 -5.53 12.71
C TYR A 172 -10.60 -5.26 13.74
N GLY A 173 -9.41 -4.84 13.32
CA GLY A 173 -8.30 -4.51 14.20
C GLY A 173 -8.45 -3.17 14.92
N PRO A 174 -7.55 -2.84 15.86
CA PRO A 174 -7.57 -1.58 16.58
C PRO A 174 -7.31 -0.37 15.67
N MET A 175 -7.83 0.80 16.06
CA MET A 175 -7.45 2.08 15.46
C MET A 175 -5.94 2.32 15.62
N GLY A 176 -5.34 3.08 14.69
CA GLY A 176 -3.88 3.30 14.66
C GLY A 176 -3.10 2.09 14.14
N THR A 177 -3.76 1.23 13.36
CA THR A 177 -3.14 0.14 12.60
C THR A 177 -3.51 0.19 11.14
N GLY A 178 -2.56 -0.13 10.30
CA GLY A 178 -2.68 -0.30 8.86
C GLY A 178 -1.46 -1.03 8.33
N MET A 179 -1.47 -1.34 7.05
CA MET A 179 -0.36 -2.04 6.39
C MET A 179 -0.15 -1.48 4.99
N LEU A 180 1.10 -1.49 4.56
CA LEU A 180 1.52 -1.42 3.18
C LEU A 180 2.16 -2.77 2.84
N LEU A 181 1.58 -3.52 1.94
CA LEU A 181 2.17 -4.73 1.41
C LEU A 181 2.88 -4.39 0.10
N CYS A 182 4.14 -4.80 -0.02
CA CYS A 182 5.03 -4.43 -1.12
C CYS A 182 5.36 -5.65 -1.97
N GLY A 183 5.08 -5.58 -3.27
CA GLY A 183 5.61 -6.54 -4.23
C GLY A 183 7.10 -6.29 -4.54
N ASP A 184 7.71 -7.15 -5.37
CA ASP A 184 9.16 -7.13 -5.64
C ASP A 184 9.58 -6.20 -6.79
N ARG A 185 8.64 -5.72 -7.62
CA ARG A 185 8.98 -4.99 -8.85
C ARG A 185 9.56 -3.61 -8.65
N PHE A 186 9.35 -2.99 -7.49
CA PHE A 186 9.84 -1.66 -7.21
C PHE A 186 10.19 -1.48 -5.74
N GLN A 187 11.39 -0.97 -5.47
CA GLN A 187 11.84 -0.66 -4.13
C GLN A 187 11.49 0.79 -3.76
N LEU A 188 10.52 0.96 -2.86
CA LEU A 188 10.21 2.27 -2.31
C LEU A 188 11.40 2.81 -1.50
N PRO A 189 11.79 4.07 -1.68
CA PRO A 189 12.77 4.72 -0.80
C PRO A 189 12.20 4.88 0.63
N SER A 190 13.07 5.12 1.60
CA SER A 190 12.65 5.50 2.94
C SER A 190 11.69 6.69 2.91
N PHE A 191 10.71 6.66 3.80
CA PHE A 191 9.69 7.70 3.91
C PHE A 191 9.89 8.56 5.18
N VAL A 192 10.34 7.92 6.24
CA VAL A 192 10.73 8.56 7.51
C VAL A 192 11.99 7.86 7.99
N GLU A 193 13.05 8.60 8.21
CA GLU A 193 14.31 8.10 8.72
C GLU A 193 14.31 8.09 10.24
N GLY A 194 14.92 7.03 10.84
CA GLY A 194 15.03 6.92 12.30
C GLY A 194 15.45 5.53 12.76
N GLY A 195 15.46 5.32 14.06
CA GLY A 195 15.88 4.04 14.64
C GLY A 195 14.97 2.89 14.28
N THR A 196 15.53 1.82 13.74
CA THR A 196 14.83 0.58 13.34
C THR A 196 15.09 -0.57 14.32
N GLY A 197 16.09 -0.42 15.20
CA GLY A 197 16.55 -1.48 16.10
C GLY A 197 17.54 -2.46 15.46
N SER A 198 17.82 -2.30 14.18
CA SER A 198 18.87 -2.98 13.42
C SER A 198 19.89 -1.96 12.92
N GLN A 199 21.10 -2.41 12.58
CA GLN A 199 22.16 -1.61 11.93
C GLN A 199 22.45 -0.25 12.59
N SER A 200 22.39 -0.16 13.93
CA SER A 200 22.44 1.08 14.71
C SER A 200 23.74 1.88 14.57
N LEU A 201 24.76 1.34 13.93
CA LEU A 201 26.04 2.01 13.66
C LEU A 201 26.07 2.73 12.31
N LEU A 202 25.09 2.50 11.44
CA LEU A 202 24.98 3.19 10.16
C LEU A 202 24.17 4.46 10.29
N TYR A 203 24.55 5.49 9.54
CA TYR A 203 23.79 6.74 9.45
C TYR A 203 22.66 6.65 8.42
N GLU A 204 22.81 5.76 7.45
CA GLU A 204 21.80 5.52 6.42
C GLU A 204 20.66 4.63 6.96
N GLN A 205 19.45 4.86 6.46
CA GLN A 205 18.31 3.98 6.72
C GLN A 205 18.60 2.60 6.11
N PRO A 206 18.27 1.48 6.78
CA PRO A 206 18.46 0.14 6.22
C PRO A 206 17.77 -0.03 4.86
N ASP A 207 18.42 -0.79 3.96
CA ASP A 207 17.89 -1.06 2.62
C ASP A 207 16.83 -2.16 2.59
N GLU A 208 16.74 -2.96 3.64
CA GLU A 208 15.87 -4.12 3.67
C GLU A 208 14.50 -3.79 4.29
N LEU A 209 13.45 -4.38 3.73
CA LEU A 209 12.13 -4.36 4.34
C LEU A 209 12.05 -5.34 5.53
N PRO A 210 11.29 -5.02 6.55
CA PRO A 210 10.45 -3.82 6.70
C PRO A 210 11.20 -2.58 7.22
N ASP A 211 12.44 -2.72 7.67
CA ASP A 211 13.20 -1.69 8.39
C ASP A 211 13.37 -0.39 7.58
N ARG A 212 13.48 -0.49 6.25
CA ARG A 212 13.53 0.69 5.36
C ARG A 212 12.35 1.63 5.55
N LEU A 213 11.17 1.09 5.78
CA LEU A 213 9.91 1.84 5.84
C LEU A 213 9.30 1.93 7.26
N GLU A 214 9.88 1.21 8.24
CA GLU A 214 9.40 1.19 9.63
C GLU A 214 10.41 1.80 10.58
N SER A 215 10.42 3.12 10.69
CA SER A 215 11.20 3.83 11.70
C SER A 215 10.42 4.02 13.00
N GLY A 216 11.15 4.00 14.12
CA GLY A 216 10.58 4.19 15.45
C GLY A 216 10.00 2.92 16.07
N THR A 217 9.48 3.05 17.29
CA THR A 217 8.88 1.93 18.02
C THR A 217 7.49 1.62 17.46
N PRO A 218 7.25 0.37 16.99
CA PRO A 218 5.95 0.00 16.42
C PRO A 218 4.85 -0.05 17.48
N ASN A 219 3.61 0.11 17.04
CA ASN A 219 2.41 -0.08 17.88
C ASN A 219 2.18 -1.57 18.15
N THR A 220 3.08 -2.20 18.94
CA THR A 220 3.00 -3.65 19.23
C THR A 220 1.63 -4.10 19.74
N PRO A 221 0.99 -3.40 20.71
CA PRO A 221 -0.35 -3.82 21.18
C PRO A 221 -1.40 -3.78 20.07
N GLY A 222 -1.39 -2.74 19.23
CA GLY A 222 -2.31 -2.62 18.10
C GLY A 222 -2.07 -3.71 17.05
N ILE A 223 -0.80 -4.02 16.73
CA ILE A 223 -0.43 -5.08 15.78
C ILE A 223 -0.85 -6.46 16.31
N CYS A 224 -0.65 -6.72 17.60
CA CYS A 224 -1.14 -7.96 18.22
C CYS A 224 -2.67 -8.09 18.14
N GLY A 225 -3.39 -6.99 18.41
CA GLY A 225 -4.85 -6.96 18.27
C GLY A 225 -5.34 -7.08 16.83
N LEU A 226 -4.56 -6.63 15.84
CA LEU A 226 -4.89 -6.80 14.43
C LEU A 226 -4.77 -8.26 13.98
N ARG A 227 -3.85 -9.02 14.59
CA ARG A 227 -3.65 -10.43 14.28
C ARG A 227 -4.74 -11.34 14.88
N ALA A 228 -5.33 -10.97 16.03
CA ALA A 228 -6.29 -11.78 16.78
C ALA A 228 -7.62 -11.97 16.05
#